data_8134f55efddc04590efbc8b5f1577bf6
#
_entry.id   8134f55efddc04590efbc8b5f1577bf6
#
_cell.length_a   1.000
_cell.length_b   1.000
_cell.length_c   1.000
_cell.angle_alpha   90.00
_cell.angle_beta   90.00
_cell.angle_gamma   90.00
#
_symmetry.space_group_name_H-M   'P 1'
#
loop_
_entity.id
_entity.type
_entity.pdbx_description
1 polymer ?
#
loop_
_entity_poly.entity_id
_entity_poly.type
_entity_poly.pdbx_seq_one_letter_code
_entity_poly.pdbx_strand_id
1 'polypeptide(L)'
;MSSPPFRHQDWNNESLLKEVYIPETEALLKRITGAKAVLTDSLVMRQNLHSEVDGLAREESEEEMLLFPKMVGTKAGSGGSPAPKVHLDYSPKGARTHLRKYHPKTREFAREIVDAEDRLLAEGQV
;
A
#
# COMPACT_ATOMS: atom_id res chain seq x y z
N MET A 1 -8.92 -18.14 17.49
CA MET A 1 -10.20 -18.08 16.75
C MET A 1 -10.03 -17.19 15.53
N SER A 2 -10.44 -17.64 14.38
CA SER A 2 -10.53 -16.77 13.20
C SER A 2 -11.75 -15.87 13.33
N SER A 3 -11.61 -14.60 13.00
CA SER A 3 -12.74 -13.67 12.90
C SER A 3 -13.74 -14.14 11.85
N PRO A 4 -15.02 -13.81 11.98
CA PRO A 4 -16.00 -14.12 10.95
C PRO A 4 -15.61 -13.45 9.63
N PRO A 5 -15.98 -14.03 8.48
CA PRO A 5 -15.66 -13.44 7.18
C PRO A 5 -16.28 -12.05 7.05
N PHE A 6 -15.53 -11.13 6.43
CA PHE A 6 -16.01 -9.80 6.13
C PHE A 6 -17.18 -9.85 5.16
N ARG A 7 -18.22 -9.09 5.46
CA ARG A 7 -19.36 -8.85 4.55
C ARG A 7 -19.04 -7.68 3.64
N HIS A 8 -19.76 -7.53 2.54
CA HIS A 8 -19.54 -6.45 1.57
C HIS A 8 -19.51 -5.06 2.21
N GLN A 9 -20.40 -4.78 3.14
CA GLN A 9 -20.48 -3.49 3.84
C GLN A 9 -19.31 -3.23 4.82
N ASP A 10 -18.67 -4.27 5.32
CA ASP A 10 -17.59 -4.16 6.30
C ASP A 10 -16.32 -3.53 5.71
N TRP A 11 -16.13 -3.65 4.39
CA TRP A 11 -15.02 -3.05 3.68
C TRP A 11 -15.00 -1.53 3.67
N ASN A 12 -16.11 -0.88 4.00
CA ASN A 12 -16.21 0.57 4.16
C ASN A 12 -16.09 1.03 5.62
N ASN A 13 -15.90 0.09 6.56
CA ASN A 13 -15.75 0.38 7.97
C ASN A 13 -14.27 0.47 8.35
N GLU A 14 -13.77 1.70 8.47
CA GLU A 14 -12.35 1.98 8.73
C GLU A 14 -11.89 1.40 10.09
N SER A 15 -12.71 1.48 11.14
CA SER A 15 -12.37 0.91 12.44
C SER A 15 -12.24 -0.61 12.37
N LEU A 16 -13.16 -1.27 11.69
CA LEU A 16 -13.14 -2.72 11.51
C LEU A 16 -11.92 -3.17 10.69
N LEU A 17 -11.55 -2.41 9.66
CA LEU A 17 -10.33 -2.67 8.89
C LEU A 17 -9.07 -2.55 9.75
N LYS A 18 -8.97 -1.52 10.58
CA LYS A 18 -7.82 -1.29 11.47
C LYS A 18 -7.73 -2.27 12.63
N GLU A 19 -8.86 -2.63 13.21
CA GLU A 19 -8.90 -3.45 14.43
C GLU A 19 -8.89 -4.95 14.14
N VAL A 20 -9.36 -5.37 12.98
CA VAL A 20 -9.52 -6.79 12.63
C VAL A 20 -8.72 -7.16 11.39
N TYR A 21 -9.02 -6.54 10.25
CA TYR A 21 -8.47 -6.96 8.95
C TYR A 21 -6.94 -6.79 8.87
N ILE A 22 -6.43 -5.63 9.25
CA ILE A 22 -4.99 -5.36 9.22
C ILE A 22 -4.23 -6.30 10.16
N PRO A 23 -4.57 -6.43 11.45
CA PRO A 23 -3.88 -7.36 12.35
C PRO A 23 -3.92 -8.83 11.89
N GLU A 24 -5.05 -9.29 11.35
CA GLU A 24 -5.14 -10.65 10.81
C GLU A 24 -4.26 -10.85 9.56
N THR A 25 -4.22 -9.87 8.68
CA THR A 25 -3.36 -9.89 7.49
C THR A 25 -1.88 -9.91 7.87
N GLU A 26 -1.48 -9.08 8.83
CA GLU A 26 -0.11 -9.05 9.34
C GLU A 26 0.29 -10.38 10.01
N ALA A 27 -0.59 -10.95 10.80
CA ALA A 27 -0.39 -12.26 11.42
C ALA A 27 -0.27 -13.39 10.38
N LEU A 28 -1.10 -13.35 9.34
CA LEU A 28 -1.04 -14.30 8.23
C LEU A 28 0.29 -14.21 7.48
N LEU A 29 0.73 -13.00 7.15
CA LEU A 29 2.01 -12.78 6.47
C LEU A 29 3.19 -13.26 7.31
N LYS A 30 3.22 -12.97 8.61
CA LYS A 30 4.24 -13.50 9.53
C LYS A 30 4.30 -15.02 9.49
N ARG A 31 3.14 -15.67 9.55
CA ARG A 31 3.04 -17.14 9.56
C ARG A 31 3.54 -17.77 8.26
N ILE A 32 3.18 -17.18 7.11
CA ILE A 32 3.53 -17.73 5.78
C ILE A 32 4.98 -17.45 5.44
N THR A 33 5.49 -16.25 5.73
CA THR A 33 6.83 -15.81 5.30
C THR A 33 7.92 -16.06 6.33
N GLY A 34 7.55 -16.30 7.60
CA GLY A 34 8.52 -16.34 8.71
C GLY A 34 9.08 -14.96 9.08
N ALA A 35 8.50 -13.88 8.58
CA ALA A 35 8.94 -12.52 8.90
C ALA A 35 8.84 -12.25 10.40
N LYS A 36 9.87 -11.61 10.95
CA LYS A 36 9.90 -11.21 12.38
C LYS A 36 8.91 -10.08 12.69
N ALA A 37 8.72 -9.19 11.72
CA ALA A 37 7.79 -8.07 11.83
C ALA A 37 7.12 -7.80 10.48
N VAL A 38 5.87 -7.39 10.53
CA VAL A 38 5.08 -6.93 9.38
C VAL A 38 4.39 -5.64 9.77
N LEU A 39 4.42 -4.64 8.93
CA LEU A 39 3.75 -3.36 9.12
C LEU A 39 2.93 -3.03 7.89
N THR A 40 1.66 -2.73 8.09
CA THR A 40 0.79 -2.17 7.08
C THR A 40 0.88 -0.65 7.13
N ASP A 41 1.46 -0.03 6.12
CA ASP A 41 1.62 1.42 6.05
C ASP A 41 0.34 2.12 5.60
N SER A 42 -0.34 1.55 4.61
CA SER A 42 -1.58 2.09 4.06
C SER A 42 -2.49 1.01 3.50
N LEU A 43 -3.79 1.30 3.49
CA LEU A 43 -4.80 0.48 2.87
C LEU A 43 -5.63 1.33 1.91
N VAL A 44 -5.72 0.90 0.66
CA VAL A 44 -6.47 1.60 -0.37
C VAL A 44 -7.59 0.69 -0.89
N MET A 45 -8.82 1.17 -0.79
CA MET A 45 -9.98 0.47 -1.37
C MET A 45 -10.12 0.85 -2.85
N ARG A 46 -10.21 -0.16 -3.70
CA ARG A 46 -10.39 0.00 -5.15
C ARG A 46 -11.67 -0.70 -5.57
N GLN A 47 -12.71 0.08 -5.84
CA GLN A 47 -14.06 -0.45 -6.11
C GLN A 47 -14.74 0.15 -7.35
N ASN A 48 -14.16 1.19 -7.96
CA ASN A 48 -14.77 1.84 -9.12
C ASN A 48 -14.44 1.08 -10.41
N LEU A 49 -15.36 1.13 -11.37
CA LEU A 49 -15.11 0.59 -12.69
C LEU A 49 -14.00 1.37 -13.40
N HIS A 50 -13.12 0.65 -14.10
CA HIS A 50 -12.01 1.26 -14.84
C HIS A 50 -12.50 2.31 -15.85
N SER A 51 -13.59 2.03 -16.55
CA SER A 51 -14.19 2.95 -17.52
C SER A 51 -14.66 4.27 -16.91
N GLU A 52 -15.15 4.25 -15.67
CA GLU A 52 -15.57 5.48 -14.97
C GLU A 52 -14.36 6.32 -14.59
N VAL A 53 -13.33 5.69 -14.07
CA VAL A 53 -12.08 6.37 -13.70
C VAL A 53 -11.35 6.93 -14.91
N ASP A 54 -11.30 6.17 -16.00
CA ASP A 54 -10.68 6.59 -17.27
C ASP A 54 -11.46 7.75 -17.92
N GLY A 55 -12.79 7.74 -17.80
CA GLY A 55 -13.65 8.84 -18.24
C GLY A 55 -13.33 10.15 -17.52
N LEU A 56 -13.24 10.09 -16.19
CA LEU A 56 -12.88 11.26 -15.37
C LEU A 56 -11.49 11.81 -15.71
N ALA A 57 -10.52 10.91 -15.95
CA ALA A 57 -9.17 11.31 -16.31
C ALA A 57 -9.08 12.05 -17.65
N ARG A 58 -9.97 11.76 -18.58
CA ARG A 58 -10.01 12.41 -19.90
C ARG A 58 -10.66 13.79 -19.88
N GLU A 59 -11.48 14.06 -18.88
CA GLU A 59 -12.19 15.34 -18.72
C GLU A 59 -11.37 16.38 -17.95
N GLU A 60 -10.27 15.97 -17.32
CA GLU A 60 -9.43 16.85 -16.49
C GLU A 60 -8.35 17.55 -17.33
N SER A 61 -7.96 18.76 -16.87
CA SER A 61 -6.84 19.51 -17.47
C SER A 61 -5.50 18.81 -17.23
N GLU A 62 -4.45 19.15 -18.03
CA GLU A 62 -3.11 18.59 -17.82
C GLU A 62 -2.57 18.77 -16.41
N GLU A 63 -2.86 19.90 -15.76
CA GLU A 63 -2.47 20.16 -14.37
C GLU A 63 -3.21 19.25 -13.37
N GLU A 64 -4.49 19.02 -13.62
CA GLU A 64 -5.31 18.11 -12.81
C GLU A 64 -4.90 16.64 -13.05
N MET A 65 -4.53 16.27 -14.26
CA MET A 65 -4.01 14.93 -14.57
C MET A 65 -2.73 14.59 -13.80
N LEU A 66 -1.85 15.55 -13.55
CA LEU A 66 -0.65 15.34 -12.70
C LEU A 66 -1.02 15.04 -11.25
N LEU A 67 -2.17 15.48 -10.78
CA LEU A 67 -2.71 15.23 -9.45
C LEU A 67 -3.65 14.02 -9.42
N PHE A 68 -4.07 13.52 -10.58
CA PHE A 68 -5.06 12.45 -10.73
C PHE A 68 -4.79 11.20 -9.87
N PRO A 69 -3.59 10.62 -9.84
CA PRO A 69 -3.31 9.46 -8.99
C PRO A 69 -3.51 9.74 -7.49
N LYS A 70 -3.33 10.99 -7.07
CA LYS A 70 -3.55 11.42 -5.69
C LYS A 70 -5.02 11.68 -5.39
N MET A 71 -5.76 12.24 -6.34
CA MET A 71 -7.18 12.58 -6.16
C MET A 71 -8.09 11.36 -6.19
N VAL A 72 -7.83 10.42 -7.06
CA VAL A 72 -8.66 9.20 -7.21
C VAL A 72 -8.57 8.28 -5.99
N GLY A 73 -7.50 8.36 -5.23
CA GLY A 73 -7.34 7.58 -3.99
C GLY A 73 -7.73 8.32 -2.71
N THR A 74 -8.00 9.63 -2.76
CA THR A 74 -8.12 10.48 -1.56
C THR A 74 -9.52 11.01 -1.28
N LYS A 75 -10.43 11.03 -2.24
CA LYS A 75 -11.83 11.41 -1.99
C LYS A 75 -12.60 10.24 -1.40
N ALA A 76 -13.21 10.47 -0.24
CA ALA A 76 -14.15 9.50 0.34
C ALA A 76 -15.21 9.10 -0.71
N GLY A 77 -15.30 7.81 -1.03
CA GLY A 77 -16.21 7.30 -2.04
C GLY A 77 -15.68 7.27 -3.48
N SER A 78 -14.49 7.83 -3.74
CA SER A 78 -13.84 7.81 -5.06
C SER A 78 -12.66 6.83 -5.13
N GLY A 79 -12.84 5.61 -4.64
CA GLY A 79 -11.79 4.59 -4.73
C GLY A 79 -11.34 4.38 -6.18
N GLY A 80 -10.04 4.21 -6.40
CA GLY A 80 -9.51 3.90 -7.73
C GLY A 80 -10.07 2.59 -8.28
N SER A 81 -9.91 2.36 -9.57
CA SER A 81 -10.22 1.05 -10.16
C SER A 81 -9.21 -0.01 -9.74
N PRO A 82 -9.60 -1.28 -9.67
CA PRO A 82 -8.64 -2.38 -9.56
C PRO A 82 -7.63 -2.33 -10.70
N ALA A 83 -6.40 -2.75 -10.43
CA ALA A 83 -5.37 -2.84 -11.45
C ALA A 83 -5.80 -3.86 -12.53
N PRO A 84 -5.83 -3.47 -13.82
CA PRO A 84 -6.33 -4.35 -14.88
C PRO A 84 -5.35 -5.45 -15.28
N LYS A 85 -4.10 -5.35 -14.84
CA LYS A 85 -3.03 -6.29 -15.18
C LYS A 85 -2.26 -6.67 -13.93
N VAL A 86 -1.84 -7.92 -13.87
CA VAL A 86 -0.89 -8.38 -12.85
C VAL A 86 0.45 -7.65 -13.05
N HIS A 87 0.98 -7.09 -11.99
CA HIS A 87 2.23 -6.32 -12.01
C HIS A 87 2.94 -6.39 -10.66
N LEU A 88 4.21 -6.01 -10.68
CA LEU A 88 5.01 -5.74 -9.50
C LEU A 88 5.28 -4.23 -9.45
N ASP A 89 5.00 -3.61 -8.31
CA ASP A 89 5.19 -2.16 -8.15
C ASP A 89 6.66 -1.76 -8.12
N TYR A 90 7.51 -2.63 -7.56
CA TYR A 90 8.91 -2.30 -7.35
C TYR A 90 9.85 -3.47 -7.65
N SER A 91 11.02 -3.13 -8.22
CA SER A 91 12.21 -3.99 -8.10
C SER A 91 12.73 -3.94 -6.66
N PRO A 92 13.57 -4.89 -6.22
CA PRO A 92 14.20 -4.84 -4.89
C PRO A 92 14.90 -3.51 -4.59
N LYS A 93 15.66 -2.96 -5.56
CA LYS A 93 16.30 -1.66 -5.44
C LYS A 93 15.29 -0.52 -5.37
N GLY A 94 14.25 -0.57 -6.22
CA GLY A 94 13.17 0.42 -6.24
C GLY A 94 12.39 0.45 -4.92
N ALA A 95 12.08 -0.71 -4.35
CA ALA A 95 11.41 -0.81 -3.06
C ALA A 95 12.24 -0.17 -1.93
N ARG A 96 13.55 -0.43 -1.87
CA ARG A 96 14.45 0.18 -0.89
C ARG A 96 14.50 1.70 -1.01
N THR A 97 14.62 2.20 -2.23
CA THR A 97 14.62 3.66 -2.51
C THR A 97 13.30 4.30 -2.13
N HIS A 98 12.21 3.68 -2.50
CA HIS A 98 10.86 4.18 -2.23
C HIS A 98 10.56 4.22 -0.73
N LEU A 99 10.91 3.18 0.01
CA LEU A 99 10.75 3.10 1.45
C LEU A 99 11.49 4.26 2.14
N ARG A 100 12.75 4.50 1.77
CA ARG A 100 13.58 5.55 2.37
C ARG A 100 13.04 6.96 2.10
N LYS A 101 12.48 7.16 0.91
CA LYS A 101 12.04 8.48 0.45
C LYS A 101 10.62 8.84 0.86
N TYR A 102 9.70 7.87 0.83
CA TYR A 102 8.27 8.17 0.91
C TYR A 102 7.55 7.54 2.10
N HIS A 103 8.20 6.64 2.85
CA HIS A 103 7.57 5.92 3.95
C HIS A 103 8.31 6.11 5.28
N PRO A 104 8.25 7.33 5.87
CA PRO A 104 9.00 7.63 7.11
C PRO A 104 8.61 6.74 8.29
N LYS A 105 7.35 6.38 8.43
CA LYS A 105 6.88 5.47 9.48
C LYS A 105 7.44 4.06 9.32
N THR A 106 7.44 3.54 8.11
CA THR A 106 7.99 2.22 7.80
C THR A 106 9.51 2.22 7.95
N ARG A 107 10.18 3.29 7.53
CA ARG A 107 11.61 3.47 7.73
C ARG A 107 11.97 3.47 9.22
N GLU A 108 11.23 4.19 10.03
CA GLU A 108 11.45 4.23 11.48
C GLU A 108 11.20 2.87 12.13
N PHE A 109 10.14 2.18 11.75
CA PHE A 109 9.82 0.83 12.22
C PHE A 109 10.93 -0.18 11.89
N ALA A 110 11.54 -0.06 10.70
CA ALA A 110 12.61 -0.93 10.22
C ALA A 110 14.01 -0.31 10.36
N ARG A 111 14.19 0.69 11.20
CA ARG A 111 15.42 1.50 11.29
C ARG A 111 16.68 0.67 11.39
N GLU A 112 16.74 -0.28 12.28
CA GLU A 112 17.91 -1.12 12.49
C GLU A 112 18.33 -1.90 11.23
N ILE A 113 17.33 -2.39 10.48
CA ILE A 113 17.56 -3.13 9.23
C ILE A 113 18.01 -2.18 8.14
N VAL A 114 17.37 -1.01 8.02
CA VAL A 114 17.69 0.01 7.01
C VAL A 114 19.11 0.54 7.22
N ASP A 115 19.47 0.86 8.47
CA ASP A 115 20.79 1.38 8.81
C ASP A 115 21.90 0.32 8.62
N ALA A 116 21.60 -0.95 8.90
CA ALA A 116 22.53 -2.05 8.64
C ALA A 116 22.76 -2.24 7.14
N GLU A 117 21.70 -2.20 6.33
CA GLU A 117 21.80 -2.30 4.87
C GLU A 117 22.56 -1.09 4.29
N ASP A 118 22.30 0.12 4.76
CA ASP A 118 22.98 1.32 4.29
C ASP A 118 24.49 1.26 4.55
N ARG A 119 24.90 0.67 5.68
CA ARG A 119 26.33 0.41 5.96
C ARG A 119 26.93 -0.59 4.98
N LEU A 120 26.27 -1.72 4.74
CA LEU A 120 26.74 -2.74 3.78
C LEU A 120 26.82 -2.18 2.35
N LEU A 121 25.86 -1.33 1.96
CA LEU A 121 25.89 -0.65 0.66
C LEU A 121 27.09 0.31 0.55
N ALA A 122 27.38 1.07 1.61
CA ALA A 122 28.53 1.98 1.64
C ALA A 122 29.89 1.24 1.58
N GLU A 123 29.91 0.01 2.11
CA GLU A 123 31.10 -0.87 2.08
C GLU A 123 31.22 -1.67 0.77
N GLY A 124 30.25 -1.53 -0.15
CA GLY A 124 30.21 -2.27 -1.42
C GLY A 124 29.92 -3.76 -1.28
N GLN A 125 29.28 -4.17 -0.19
CA GLN A 125 28.96 -5.56 0.12
C GLN A 125 27.56 -6.00 -0.35
N VAL A 126 26.78 -5.11 -0.90
CA VAL A 126 25.44 -5.39 -1.43
C VAL A 126 25.28 -4.80 -2.82
#